data_74440385ef9072656de13dd028ae3511
#
_entry.id   74440385ef9072656de13dd028ae3511
#
_cell.length_a   1.000
_cell.length_b   1.000
_cell.length_c   1.000
_cell.angle_alpha   90.00
_cell.angle_beta   90.00
_cell.angle_gamma   90.00
#
_symmetry.space_group_name_H-M   'P 1'
#
loop_
_entity.id
_entity.type
_entity.pdbx_description
1 polymer ?
#
loop_
_entity_poly.entity_id
_entity_poly.type
_entity_poly.pdbx_seq_one_letter_code
_entity_poly.pdbx_strand_id
1 'polypeptide(L)'
;MDHETNKKQYLVTGMTCAACQGHVERAVKKVPGVSKVSVALLTNSMIVEGTAGEDDVVRAVEKAGYGASPMGDTRAEGSPLISAEEEALKDRETPRLMKRLIWSVLFLVLLMYITMGHNMLSWPVPAFLDHNHLGLALSQMLLALFVLGINRDFFISGIRSLSQGAPNMDVLVAMGSGISFLWSLYIFYRMTWLITNDVSNMNIMPLYHDQLYFESAAMIPALITVGKLLEALSKGRTTDALKSLMRMAPKEALLLRNGEEIRLPVSEVRVGDIFLVKPGEAVPVDGEILSGTAALDEAALTGESVPGDKGIGDAVRA
;
A
#
# COMPACT_ATOMS: atom_id res chain seq x y z
N MET A 1 4.63 34.45 -23.10
CA MET A 1 3.47 33.52 -23.18
C MET A 1 3.80 32.37 -22.22
N ASP A 2 3.51 32.62 -20.97
CA ASP A 2 3.70 31.59 -19.93
C ASP A 2 2.56 30.57 -20.09
N HIS A 3 2.92 29.36 -20.58
CA HIS A 3 2.03 28.22 -20.52
C HIS A 3 1.88 27.87 -19.05
N GLU A 4 0.76 28.25 -18.43
CA GLU A 4 0.32 27.65 -17.16
C GLU A 4 0.30 26.14 -17.35
N THR A 5 1.33 25.49 -16.89
CA THR A 5 1.39 24.02 -16.81
C THR A 5 0.38 23.61 -15.77
N ASN A 6 -0.80 23.19 -16.22
CA ASN A 6 -1.88 22.72 -15.36
C ASN A 6 -1.39 21.46 -14.66
N LYS A 7 -1.13 21.57 -13.34
CA LYS A 7 -0.73 20.46 -12.48
C LYS A 7 -1.99 19.82 -11.90
N LYS A 8 -2.23 18.56 -12.21
CA LYS A 8 -3.35 17.79 -11.67
C LYS A 8 -2.83 16.66 -10.81
N GLN A 9 -3.46 16.48 -9.66
CA GLN A 9 -3.12 15.42 -8.70
C GLN A 9 -4.17 14.33 -8.72
N TYR A 10 -3.71 13.08 -8.62
CA TYR A 10 -4.56 11.88 -8.62
C TYR A 10 -4.17 10.98 -7.46
N LEU A 11 -5.17 10.36 -6.83
CA LEU A 11 -4.98 9.23 -5.94
C LEU A 11 -4.88 7.96 -6.79
N VAL A 12 -3.81 7.19 -6.63
CA VAL A 12 -3.60 5.93 -7.37
C VAL A 12 -3.65 4.76 -6.40
N THR A 13 -4.55 3.83 -6.62
CA THR A 13 -4.73 2.65 -5.76
C THR A 13 -4.22 1.37 -6.44
N GLY A 14 -3.77 0.40 -5.63
CA GLY A 14 -3.28 -0.89 -6.12
C GLY A 14 -1.78 -0.94 -6.43
N MET A 15 -1.02 0.13 -6.22
CA MET A 15 0.44 0.12 -6.31
C MET A 15 1.05 -0.51 -5.05
N THR A 16 1.78 -1.62 -5.21
CA THR A 16 2.39 -2.35 -4.08
C THR A 16 3.91 -2.41 -4.15
N CYS A 17 4.52 -1.93 -5.23
CA CYS A 17 5.97 -2.02 -5.42
C CYS A 17 6.48 -0.95 -6.40
N ALA A 18 7.81 -0.71 -6.41
CA ALA A 18 8.45 0.24 -7.33
C ALA A 18 8.23 -0.11 -8.81
N ALA A 19 8.10 -1.39 -9.16
CA ALA A 19 7.77 -1.81 -10.53
C ALA A 19 6.35 -1.35 -10.95
N CYS A 20 5.38 -1.39 -10.01
CA CYS A 20 4.04 -0.88 -10.21
C CYS A 20 4.05 0.63 -10.47
N GLN A 21 4.81 1.39 -9.66
CA GLN A 21 5.01 2.83 -9.85
C GLN A 21 5.52 3.14 -11.26
N GLY A 22 6.61 2.49 -11.67
CA GLY A 22 7.18 2.69 -13.02
C GLY A 22 6.26 2.24 -14.15
N HIS A 23 5.33 1.30 -13.89
CA HIS A 23 4.33 0.88 -14.87
C HIS A 23 3.24 1.94 -15.06
N VAL A 24 2.70 2.49 -13.97
CA VAL A 24 1.74 3.59 -13.99
C VAL A 24 2.35 4.81 -14.69
N GLU A 25 3.57 5.19 -14.32
CA GLU A 25 4.26 6.33 -14.92
C GLU A 25 4.42 6.18 -16.43
N ARG A 26 4.85 4.99 -16.90
CA ARG A 26 4.98 4.71 -18.34
C ARG A 26 3.63 4.67 -19.07
N ALA A 27 2.57 4.23 -18.41
CA ALA A 27 1.24 4.19 -19.01
C ALA A 27 0.68 5.60 -19.22
N VAL A 28 0.79 6.46 -18.19
CA VAL A 28 0.29 7.84 -18.24
C VAL A 28 1.14 8.73 -19.15
N LYS A 29 2.45 8.52 -19.20
CA LYS A 29 3.35 9.25 -20.11
C LYS A 29 3.02 9.07 -21.60
N LYS A 30 2.29 7.99 -21.95
CA LYS A 30 1.84 7.75 -23.34
C LYS A 30 0.54 8.49 -23.69
N VAL A 31 -0.13 9.11 -22.72
CA VAL A 31 -1.37 9.85 -22.96
C VAL A 31 -1.04 11.18 -23.68
N PRO A 32 -1.72 11.47 -24.82
CA PRO A 32 -1.51 12.74 -25.53
C PRO A 32 -1.77 13.94 -24.61
N GLY A 33 -0.88 14.93 -24.64
CA GLY A 33 -1.02 16.13 -23.81
C GLY A 33 -0.36 16.04 -22.43
N VAL A 34 0.21 14.91 -22.04
CA VAL A 34 1.01 14.76 -20.81
C VAL A 34 2.45 15.19 -21.10
N SER A 35 2.94 16.21 -20.37
CA SER A 35 4.32 16.68 -20.45
C SER A 35 5.22 16.02 -19.41
N LYS A 36 4.71 15.85 -18.18
CA LYS A 36 5.46 15.26 -17.08
C LYS A 36 4.53 14.47 -16.16
N VAL A 37 5.03 13.36 -15.65
CA VAL A 37 4.34 12.50 -14.66
C VAL A 37 5.30 12.23 -13.51
N SER A 38 4.83 12.36 -12.30
CA SER A 38 5.53 11.96 -11.09
C SER A 38 4.60 11.12 -10.24
N VAL A 39 4.99 9.88 -9.95
CA VAL A 39 4.20 8.94 -9.15
C VAL A 39 4.91 8.72 -7.82
N ALA A 40 4.18 8.82 -6.72
CA ALA A 40 4.68 8.62 -5.37
C ALA A 40 4.03 7.38 -4.75
N LEU A 41 4.82 6.33 -4.58
CA LEU A 41 4.35 5.07 -3.98
C LEU A 41 4.00 5.23 -2.49
N LEU A 42 4.69 6.12 -1.77
CA LEU A 42 4.50 6.31 -0.33
C LEU A 42 3.14 6.94 -0.02
N THR A 43 2.74 7.92 -0.81
CA THR A 43 1.49 8.67 -0.66
C THR A 43 0.36 8.13 -1.54
N ASN A 44 0.62 7.08 -2.35
CA ASN A 44 -0.30 6.57 -3.34
C ASN A 44 -0.84 7.66 -4.27
N SER A 45 -0.03 8.66 -4.59
CA SER A 45 -0.42 9.82 -5.39
C SER A 45 0.36 9.91 -6.69
N MET A 46 -0.21 10.60 -7.66
CA MET A 46 0.41 10.90 -8.94
C MET A 46 0.13 12.35 -9.30
N ILE A 47 1.16 13.06 -9.74
CA ILE A 47 1.06 14.41 -10.27
C ILE A 47 1.29 14.32 -11.77
N VAL A 48 0.37 14.90 -12.55
CA VAL A 48 0.44 14.99 -14.01
C VAL A 48 0.48 16.46 -14.40
N GLU A 49 1.48 16.83 -15.18
CA GLU A 49 1.61 18.17 -15.77
C GLU A 49 1.30 18.09 -17.27
N GLY A 50 0.44 18.97 -17.76
CA GLY A 50 0.09 19.01 -19.18
C GLY A 50 -1.35 19.41 -19.44
N THR A 51 -1.79 19.20 -20.69
CA THR A 51 -3.14 19.55 -21.19
C THR A 51 -4.05 18.32 -21.31
N ALA A 52 -3.60 17.14 -20.86
CA ALA A 52 -4.36 15.90 -20.96
C ALA A 52 -5.68 15.95 -20.18
N GLY A 53 -6.73 15.35 -20.73
CA GLY A 53 -8.03 15.20 -20.07
C GLY A 53 -7.93 14.30 -18.84
N GLU A 54 -8.70 14.59 -17.77
CA GLU A 54 -8.72 13.78 -16.56
C GLU A 54 -9.15 12.35 -16.83
N ASP A 55 -10.20 12.19 -17.61
CA ASP A 55 -10.73 10.87 -17.99
C ASP A 55 -9.72 10.04 -18.80
N ASP A 56 -8.88 10.67 -19.61
CA ASP A 56 -7.86 9.98 -20.40
C ASP A 56 -6.74 9.47 -19.50
N VAL A 57 -6.34 10.26 -18.51
CA VAL A 57 -5.35 9.88 -17.49
C VAL A 57 -5.89 8.75 -16.63
N VAL A 58 -7.13 8.86 -16.11
CA VAL A 58 -7.78 7.81 -15.31
C VAL A 58 -7.88 6.52 -16.12
N ARG A 59 -8.38 6.57 -17.35
CA ARG A 59 -8.47 5.40 -18.22
C ARG A 59 -7.12 4.75 -18.51
N ALA A 60 -6.06 5.54 -18.64
CA ALA A 60 -4.72 5.00 -18.86
C ALA A 60 -4.21 4.21 -17.65
N VAL A 61 -4.48 4.70 -16.44
CA VAL A 61 -4.12 4.03 -15.18
C VAL A 61 -4.97 2.78 -14.98
N GLU A 62 -6.28 2.85 -15.24
CA GLU A 62 -7.20 1.69 -15.16
C GLU A 62 -6.82 0.61 -16.17
N LYS A 63 -6.49 0.99 -17.40
CA LYS A 63 -5.99 0.07 -18.42
C LYS A 63 -4.67 -0.57 -18.05
N ALA A 64 -3.84 0.11 -17.27
CA ALA A 64 -2.63 -0.45 -16.67
C ALA A 64 -2.90 -1.35 -15.45
N GLY A 65 -4.17 -1.52 -15.04
CA GLY A 65 -4.58 -2.44 -13.96
C GLY A 65 -4.59 -1.83 -12.56
N TYR A 66 -4.52 -0.51 -12.45
CA TYR A 66 -4.55 0.24 -11.19
C TYR A 66 -5.78 1.12 -11.13
N GLY A 67 -6.22 1.49 -9.91
CA GLY A 67 -7.29 2.48 -9.78
C GLY A 67 -6.71 3.90 -9.77
N ALA A 68 -7.42 4.84 -10.39
CA ALA A 68 -7.10 6.26 -10.29
C ALA A 68 -8.37 7.07 -10.04
N SER A 69 -8.26 8.07 -9.17
CA SER A 69 -9.29 9.08 -8.97
C SER A 69 -8.64 10.46 -8.93
N PRO A 70 -9.20 11.46 -9.64
CA PRO A 70 -8.68 12.82 -9.54
C PRO A 70 -8.85 13.29 -8.09
N MET A 71 -7.79 13.84 -7.52
CA MET A 71 -7.88 14.67 -6.33
C MET A 71 -8.32 16.03 -6.85
N GLY A 72 -9.64 16.32 -6.72
CA GLY A 72 -10.22 17.52 -7.30
C GLY A 72 -9.43 18.77 -6.94
N ASP A 73 -9.43 19.74 -7.82
CA ASP A 73 -9.13 21.15 -7.49
C ASP A 73 -10.10 21.57 -6.38
N THR A 74 -9.71 21.38 -5.13
CA THR A 74 -10.45 21.81 -3.94
C THR A 74 -10.36 23.32 -3.77
N ARG A 75 -10.57 24.06 -4.88
CA ARG A 75 -10.95 25.46 -4.88
C ARG A 75 -12.47 25.68 -4.75
N ALA A 76 -13.24 24.59 -4.66
CA ALA A 76 -14.69 24.65 -4.44
C ALA A 76 -14.99 24.47 -2.95
N GLU A 77 -15.30 25.60 -2.33
CA GLU A 77 -16.14 25.82 -1.16
C GLU A 77 -16.15 24.75 -0.05
N GLY A 78 -15.39 24.98 1.02
CA GLY A 78 -15.79 24.57 2.37
C GLY A 78 -15.33 23.22 2.87
N SER A 79 -14.49 22.44 2.18
CA SER A 79 -13.93 21.22 2.76
C SER A 79 -12.43 21.42 3.06
N PRO A 80 -11.98 21.23 4.30
CA PRO A 80 -10.57 21.45 4.63
C PRO A 80 -9.69 20.45 3.85
N LEU A 81 -8.78 20.97 3.03
CA LEU A 81 -7.75 20.21 2.29
C LEU A 81 -7.07 19.15 3.17
N ILE A 82 -6.88 19.46 4.43
CA ILE A 82 -6.31 18.60 5.46
C ILE A 82 -7.11 17.32 5.68
N SER A 83 -8.45 17.33 5.56
CA SER A 83 -9.28 16.14 5.77
C SER A 83 -9.18 15.15 4.61
N ALA A 84 -9.05 15.61 3.37
CA ALA A 84 -8.90 14.75 2.20
C ALA A 84 -7.50 14.12 2.15
N GLU A 85 -6.46 14.89 2.49
CA GLU A 85 -5.09 14.37 2.62
C GLU A 85 -4.95 13.44 3.83
N GLU A 86 -5.55 13.77 4.96
CA GLU A 86 -5.55 12.91 6.16
C GLU A 86 -6.28 11.58 5.90
N GLU A 87 -7.34 11.60 5.09
CA GLU A 87 -8.06 10.38 4.68
C GLU A 87 -7.28 9.56 3.64
N ALA A 88 -6.56 10.20 2.73
CA ALA A 88 -5.66 9.53 1.78
C ALA A 88 -4.47 8.84 2.49
N LEU A 89 -4.02 9.40 3.60
CA LEU A 89 -2.95 8.85 4.45
C LEU A 89 -3.45 7.80 5.45
N LYS A 90 -4.75 7.48 5.49
CA LYS A 90 -5.31 6.52 6.43
C LYS A 90 -4.88 5.10 6.06
N ASP A 91 -4.20 4.43 6.99
CA ASP A 91 -3.76 3.04 6.81
C ASP A 91 -4.98 2.09 6.84
N ARG A 92 -5.41 1.68 5.66
CA ARG A 92 -6.47 0.67 5.46
C ARG A 92 -5.90 -0.71 5.12
N GLU A 93 -4.63 -0.79 4.78
CA GLU A 93 -3.99 -2.03 4.32
C GLU A 93 -3.50 -2.90 5.47
N THR A 94 -2.87 -2.32 6.48
CA THR A 94 -2.31 -3.06 7.62
C THR A 94 -3.32 -3.95 8.34
N PRO A 95 -4.54 -3.50 8.72
CA PRO A 95 -5.49 -4.35 9.40
C PRO A 95 -6.02 -5.49 8.52
N ARG A 96 -6.13 -5.27 7.21
CA ARG A 96 -6.51 -6.32 6.24
C ARG A 96 -5.43 -7.37 6.09
N LEU A 97 -4.16 -6.95 5.94
CA LEU A 97 -3.00 -7.83 5.85
C LEU A 97 -2.81 -8.64 7.14
N MET A 98 -3.00 -8.02 8.31
CA MET A 98 -2.91 -8.69 9.60
C MET A 98 -3.93 -9.84 9.73
N LYS A 99 -5.21 -9.58 9.43
CA LYS A 99 -6.25 -10.62 9.45
C LYS A 99 -5.92 -11.76 8.49
N ARG A 100 -5.51 -11.42 7.28
CA ARG A 100 -5.12 -12.37 6.24
C ARG A 100 -3.94 -13.23 6.70
N LEU A 101 -2.93 -12.63 7.32
CA LEU A 101 -1.77 -13.33 7.85
C LEU A 101 -2.15 -14.28 8.97
N ILE A 102 -2.95 -13.85 9.96
CA ILE A 102 -3.37 -14.69 11.08
C ILE A 102 -4.05 -15.97 10.57
N TRP A 103 -5.00 -15.87 9.65
CA TRP A 103 -5.66 -17.03 9.08
C TRP A 103 -4.73 -17.90 8.24
N SER A 104 -3.83 -17.28 7.44
CA SER A 104 -2.84 -18.03 6.67
C SER A 104 -1.88 -18.81 7.57
N VAL A 105 -1.40 -18.20 8.65
CA VAL A 105 -0.50 -18.86 9.63
C VAL A 105 -1.21 -19.98 10.36
N LEU A 106 -2.48 -19.79 10.74
CA LEU A 106 -3.27 -20.85 11.41
C LEU A 106 -3.32 -22.13 10.56
N PHE A 107 -3.71 -21.99 9.28
CA PHE A 107 -3.78 -23.15 8.39
C PHE A 107 -2.41 -23.70 8.00
N LEU A 108 -1.39 -22.82 7.89
CA LEU A 108 -0.02 -23.22 7.62
C LEU A 108 0.57 -24.03 8.78
N VAL A 109 0.32 -23.65 10.03
CA VAL A 109 0.78 -24.41 11.21
C VAL A 109 0.15 -25.78 11.24
N LEU A 110 -1.15 -25.90 10.93
CA LEU A 110 -1.82 -27.19 10.81
C LEU A 110 -1.22 -28.06 9.68
N LEU A 111 -0.90 -27.44 8.56
CA LEU A 111 -0.25 -28.08 7.43
C LEU A 111 1.16 -28.59 7.82
N MET A 112 1.96 -27.74 8.46
CA MET A 112 3.29 -28.08 8.96
C MET A 112 3.26 -29.17 10.03
N TYR A 113 2.20 -29.22 10.85
CA TYR A 113 2.00 -30.29 11.80
C TYR A 113 1.92 -31.67 11.11
N ILE A 114 1.22 -31.73 9.97
CA ILE A 114 1.09 -32.98 9.20
C ILE A 114 2.40 -33.28 8.44
N THR A 115 2.97 -32.28 7.73
CA THR A 115 4.11 -32.52 6.84
C THR A 115 5.41 -32.76 7.60
N MET A 116 5.73 -31.90 8.57
CA MET A 116 6.95 -32.05 9.36
C MET A 116 6.69 -32.78 10.68
N GLY A 117 5.61 -32.43 11.39
CA GLY A 117 5.32 -32.99 12.71
C GLY A 117 5.10 -34.51 12.63
N HIS A 118 4.18 -34.96 11.80
CA HIS A 118 3.86 -36.41 11.69
C HIS A 118 4.93 -37.13 10.86
N ASN A 119 5.29 -36.64 9.68
CA ASN A 119 6.17 -37.39 8.77
C ASN A 119 7.64 -37.46 9.26
N MET A 120 8.17 -36.39 9.92
CA MET A 120 9.57 -36.32 10.36
C MET A 120 9.72 -36.64 11.85
N LEU A 121 8.79 -36.15 12.70
CA LEU A 121 8.87 -36.24 14.17
C LEU A 121 7.92 -37.30 14.76
N SER A 122 7.17 -37.99 13.90
CA SER A 122 6.18 -39.05 14.33
C SER A 122 5.16 -38.53 15.34
N TRP A 123 4.73 -37.29 15.21
CA TRP A 123 3.69 -36.70 16.07
C TRP A 123 2.35 -37.42 15.84
N PRO A 124 1.54 -37.57 16.89
CA PRO A 124 0.30 -38.34 16.82
C PRO A 124 -0.71 -37.65 15.86
N VAL A 125 -1.32 -38.45 15.01
CA VAL A 125 -2.46 -38.05 14.17
C VAL A 125 -3.66 -38.91 14.52
N PRO A 126 -4.89 -38.50 14.16
CA PRO A 126 -6.06 -39.39 14.35
C PRO A 126 -5.87 -40.74 13.68
N ALA A 127 -6.31 -41.81 14.34
CA ALA A 127 -6.07 -43.21 13.92
C ALA A 127 -6.51 -43.52 12.47
N PHE A 128 -7.50 -42.80 11.93
CA PHE A 128 -7.95 -42.98 10.53
C PHE A 128 -6.99 -42.35 9.49
N LEU A 129 -6.09 -41.47 9.92
CA LEU A 129 -5.02 -40.85 9.08
C LEU A 129 -3.69 -41.57 9.25
N ASP A 130 -3.51 -42.32 10.36
CA ASP A 130 -2.27 -43.03 10.60
C ASP A 130 -2.06 -44.12 9.54
N HIS A 131 -0.86 -44.16 8.94
CA HIS A 131 -0.52 -44.99 7.77
C HIS A 131 -1.38 -44.79 6.51
N ASN A 132 -2.29 -43.80 6.49
CA ASN A 132 -3.11 -43.45 5.35
C ASN A 132 -2.50 -42.28 4.55
N HIS A 133 -1.49 -42.58 3.74
CA HIS A 133 -0.77 -41.55 2.93
C HIS A 133 -1.69 -40.78 2.01
N LEU A 134 -2.75 -41.38 1.48
CA LEU A 134 -3.72 -40.71 0.64
C LEU A 134 -4.59 -39.73 1.44
N GLY A 135 -5.04 -40.12 2.62
CA GLY A 135 -5.80 -39.29 3.55
C GLY A 135 -4.96 -38.08 4.03
N LEU A 136 -3.69 -38.30 4.34
CA LEU A 136 -2.74 -37.24 4.72
C LEU A 136 -2.49 -36.30 3.57
N ALA A 137 -2.27 -36.79 2.35
CA ALA A 137 -2.07 -35.95 1.15
C ALA A 137 -3.33 -35.12 0.82
N LEU A 138 -4.53 -35.70 0.97
CA LEU A 138 -5.79 -34.97 0.80
C LEU A 138 -5.94 -33.86 1.85
N SER A 139 -5.59 -34.14 3.10
CA SER A 139 -5.63 -33.13 4.18
C SER A 139 -4.67 -31.98 3.91
N GLN A 140 -3.45 -32.28 3.46
CA GLN A 140 -2.47 -31.28 3.04
C GLN A 140 -3.00 -30.42 1.87
N MET A 141 -3.59 -31.05 0.85
CA MET A 141 -4.19 -30.38 -0.30
C MET A 141 -5.29 -29.40 0.13
N LEU A 142 -6.22 -29.85 1.00
CA LEU A 142 -7.30 -28.99 1.50
C LEU A 142 -6.77 -27.80 2.31
N LEU A 143 -5.83 -28.03 3.21
CA LEU A 143 -5.22 -26.95 4.01
C LEU A 143 -4.46 -25.97 3.12
N ALA A 144 -3.70 -26.45 2.15
CA ALA A 144 -3.04 -25.59 1.17
C ALA A 144 -4.05 -24.76 0.36
N LEU A 145 -5.15 -25.37 -0.08
CA LEU A 145 -6.22 -24.70 -0.82
C LEU A 145 -6.85 -23.55 -0.01
N PHE A 146 -7.05 -23.73 1.30
CA PHE A 146 -7.52 -22.65 2.19
C PHE A 146 -6.52 -21.50 2.23
N VAL A 147 -5.22 -21.77 2.38
CA VAL A 147 -4.18 -20.72 2.38
C VAL A 147 -4.13 -19.98 1.03
N LEU A 148 -4.20 -20.71 -0.09
CA LEU A 148 -4.25 -20.11 -1.43
C LEU A 148 -5.51 -19.24 -1.61
N GLY A 149 -6.66 -19.72 -1.15
CA GLY A 149 -7.93 -19.00 -1.18
C GLY A 149 -7.90 -17.69 -0.39
N ILE A 150 -7.33 -17.69 0.82
CA ILE A 150 -7.10 -16.51 1.64
C ILE A 150 -6.18 -15.53 0.90
N ASN A 151 -5.20 -16.04 0.16
CA ASN A 151 -4.18 -15.28 -0.55
C ASN A 151 -4.48 -15.10 -2.06
N ARG A 152 -5.74 -15.26 -2.48
CA ARG A 152 -6.16 -15.22 -3.89
C ARG A 152 -5.75 -13.93 -4.63
N ASP A 153 -5.59 -12.83 -3.90
CA ASP A 153 -5.24 -11.54 -4.49
C ASP A 153 -3.90 -11.59 -5.24
N PHE A 154 -2.93 -12.41 -4.79
CA PHE A 154 -1.67 -12.62 -5.50
C PHE A 154 -1.88 -13.28 -6.87
N PHE A 155 -2.80 -14.23 -6.94
CA PHE A 155 -3.10 -14.93 -8.20
C PHE A 155 -3.84 -14.01 -9.18
N ILE A 156 -4.84 -13.26 -8.68
CA ILE A 156 -5.62 -12.33 -9.51
C ILE A 156 -4.72 -11.20 -10.03
N SER A 157 -3.92 -10.58 -9.15
CA SER A 157 -2.98 -9.52 -9.50
C SER A 157 -1.88 -10.04 -10.42
N GLY A 158 -1.32 -11.23 -10.12
CA GLY A 158 -0.27 -11.86 -10.92
C GLY A 158 -0.72 -12.17 -12.35
N ILE A 159 -1.87 -12.83 -12.52
CA ILE A 159 -2.42 -13.16 -13.85
C ILE A 159 -2.71 -11.88 -14.63
N ARG A 160 -3.30 -10.86 -13.98
CA ARG A 160 -3.59 -9.57 -14.63
C ARG A 160 -2.31 -8.88 -15.09
N SER A 161 -1.30 -8.78 -14.22
CA SER A 161 -0.01 -8.15 -14.54
C SER A 161 0.72 -8.89 -15.68
N LEU A 162 0.65 -10.22 -15.69
CA LEU A 162 1.25 -11.02 -16.74
C LEU A 162 0.54 -10.79 -18.09
N SER A 163 -0.80 -10.74 -18.10
CA SER A 163 -1.58 -10.49 -19.32
C SER A 163 -1.34 -9.09 -19.90
N GLN A 164 -0.93 -8.13 -19.08
CA GLN A 164 -0.59 -6.75 -19.47
C GLN A 164 0.88 -6.57 -19.86
N GLY A 165 1.69 -7.64 -19.83
CA GLY A 165 3.12 -7.58 -20.15
C GLY A 165 3.96 -6.79 -19.13
N ALA A 166 3.46 -6.62 -17.90
CA ALA A 166 4.12 -5.91 -16.82
C ALA A 166 4.28 -6.82 -15.60
N PRO A 167 5.12 -7.86 -15.66
CA PRO A 167 5.29 -8.82 -14.59
C PRO A 167 5.78 -8.10 -13.31
N ASN A 168 5.13 -8.41 -12.20
CA ASN A 168 5.42 -7.89 -10.87
C ASN A 168 5.75 -9.03 -9.90
N MET A 169 5.99 -8.69 -8.63
CA MET A 169 6.26 -9.68 -7.57
C MET A 169 5.12 -10.69 -7.42
N ASP A 170 3.86 -10.28 -7.62
CA ASP A 170 2.70 -11.15 -7.48
C ASP A 170 2.68 -12.26 -8.54
N VAL A 171 3.26 -12.00 -9.74
CA VAL A 171 3.44 -13.02 -10.79
C VAL A 171 4.35 -14.15 -10.31
N LEU A 172 5.48 -13.81 -9.67
CA LEU A 172 6.42 -14.81 -9.14
C LEU A 172 5.77 -15.65 -8.04
N VAL A 173 5.02 -15.02 -7.14
CA VAL A 173 4.27 -15.71 -6.09
C VAL A 173 3.22 -16.64 -6.68
N ALA A 174 2.42 -16.15 -7.64
CA ALA A 174 1.38 -16.93 -8.30
C ALA A 174 1.95 -18.12 -9.08
N MET A 175 3.07 -17.93 -9.79
CA MET A 175 3.74 -19.01 -10.53
C MET A 175 4.35 -20.05 -9.58
N GLY A 176 5.15 -19.62 -8.60
CA GLY A 176 5.83 -20.53 -7.68
C GLY A 176 4.84 -21.37 -6.87
N SER A 177 3.84 -20.71 -6.26
CA SER A 177 2.80 -21.37 -5.49
C SER A 177 1.87 -22.22 -6.38
N GLY A 178 1.46 -21.70 -7.55
CA GLY A 178 0.58 -22.39 -8.48
C GLY A 178 1.21 -23.64 -9.08
N ILE A 179 2.46 -23.57 -9.53
CA ILE A 179 3.19 -24.73 -10.06
C ILE A 179 3.38 -25.79 -8.98
N SER A 180 3.77 -25.41 -7.78
CA SER A 180 3.91 -26.33 -6.63
C SER A 180 2.61 -27.04 -6.32
N PHE A 181 1.48 -26.33 -6.32
CA PHE A 181 0.16 -26.91 -6.09
C PHE A 181 -0.26 -27.85 -7.22
N LEU A 182 -0.12 -27.45 -8.49
CA LEU A 182 -0.51 -28.26 -9.66
C LEU A 182 0.35 -29.53 -9.78
N TRP A 183 1.66 -29.41 -9.50
CA TRP A 183 2.54 -30.59 -9.46
C TRP A 183 2.09 -31.58 -8.37
N SER A 184 1.84 -31.08 -7.16
CA SER A 184 1.38 -31.92 -6.05
C SER A 184 0.01 -32.56 -6.35
N LEU A 185 -0.87 -31.85 -7.02
CA LEU A 185 -2.15 -32.35 -7.49
C LEU A 185 -1.95 -33.51 -8.51
N TYR A 186 -1.01 -33.33 -9.45
CA TYR A 186 -0.65 -34.41 -10.39
C TYR A 186 -0.12 -35.64 -9.64
N ILE A 187 0.79 -35.46 -8.68
CA ILE A 187 1.31 -36.55 -7.86
C ILE A 187 0.22 -37.24 -7.06
N PHE A 188 -0.70 -36.45 -6.47
CA PHE A 188 -1.86 -36.99 -5.75
C PHE A 188 -2.73 -37.91 -6.65
N TYR A 189 -3.05 -37.48 -7.87
CA TYR A 189 -3.76 -38.33 -8.84
C TYR A 189 -2.96 -39.56 -9.24
N ARG A 190 -1.65 -39.44 -9.38
CA ARG A 190 -0.79 -40.59 -9.64
C ARG A 190 -0.76 -41.59 -8.49
N MET A 191 -0.77 -41.12 -7.25
CA MET A 191 -0.89 -42.00 -6.05
C MET A 191 -2.23 -42.71 -6.04
N THR A 192 -3.35 -42.06 -6.33
CA THR A 192 -4.67 -42.71 -6.42
C THR A 192 -4.70 -43.78 -7.48
N TRP A 193 -4.12 -43.50 -8.68
CA TRP A 193 -4.05 -44.50 -9.76
C TRP A 193 -3.25 -45.74 -9.36
N LEU A 194 -2.10 -45.57 -8.69
CA LEU A 194 -1.27 -46.68 -8.23
C LEU A 194 -2.01 -47.55 -7.21
N ILE A 195 -2.72 -46.96 -6.26
CA ILE A 195 -3.52 -47.71 -5.27
C ILE A 195 -4.63 -48.48 -5.95
N THR A 196 -5.34 -47.89 -6.90
CA THR A 196 -6.45 -48.54 -7.61
C THR A 196 -6.00 -49.73 -8.46
N ASN A 197 -4.74 -49.73 -8.94
CA ASN A 197 -4.18 -50.79 -9.78
C ASN A 197 -3.33 -51.81 -8.98
N ASP A 198 -3.52 -51.88 -7.66
CA ASP A 198 -2.90 -52.87 -6.78
C ASP A 198 -1.36 -52.88 -6.77
N VAL A 199 -0.78 -51.72 -7.04
CA VAL A 199 0.68 -51.55 -6.99
C VAL A 199 1.13 -51.39 -5.56
N SER A 200 2.17 -52.12 -5.17
CA SER A 200 2.74 -52.17 -3.81
C SER A 200 2.89 -50.79 -3.16
N ASN A 201 2.52 -50.66 -1.89
CA ASN A 201 2.72 -49.48 -1.04
C ASN A 201 4.15 -48.89 -1.10
N MET A 202 5.15 -49.70 -1.42
CA MET A 202 6.55 -49.31 -1.55
C MET A 202 6.80 -48.28 -2.67
N ASN A 203 5.89 -48.21 -3.69
CA ASN A 203 5.98 -47.21 -4.76
C ASN A 203 5.27 -45.90 -4.43
N ILE A 204 4.41 -45.87 -3.39
CA ILE A 204 3.63 -44.71 -2.98
C ILE A 204 4.41 -43.85 -1.99
N MET A 205 5.20 -44.47 -1.13
CA MET A 205 6.02 -43.81 -0.09
C MET A 205 6.93 -42.68 -0.69
N PRO A 206 7.73 -42.95 -1.73
CA PRO A 206 8.59 -41.90 -2.31
C PRO A 206 7.78 -40.75 -2.95
N LEU A 207 6.62 -41.04 -3.55
CA LEU A 207 5.75 -40.02 -4.12
C LEU A 207 5.18 -39.11 -3.03
N TYR A 208 4.79 -39.67 -1.89
CA TYR A 208 4.24 -38.93 -0.77
C TYR A 208 5.31 -38.09 -0.06
N HIS A 209 6.48 -38.66 0.24
CA HIS A 209 7.52 -37.97 1.00
C HIS A 209 8.35 -36.98 0.19
N ASP A 210 8.65 -37.31 -1.07
CA ASP A 210 9.66 -36.56 -1.83
C ASP A 210 9.05 -35.65 -2.91
N GLN A 211 7.78 -35.88 -3.32
CA GLN A 211 7.22 -35.20 -4.48
C GLN A 211 5.95 -34.36 -4.20
N LEU A 212 5.46 -34.33 -2.97
CA LEU A 212 4.36 -33.46 -2.58
C LEU A 212 4.91 -32.12 -2.08
N TYR A 213 4.46 -31.02 -2.69
CA TYR A 213 4.85 -29.64 -2.38
C TYR A 213 3.66 -28.76 -1.98
N PHE A 214 2.58 -29.35 -1.40
CA PHE A 214 1.45 -28.58 -0.92
C PHE A 214 1.83 -27.58 0.17
N GLU A 215 2.80 -27.93 1.03
CA GLU A 215 3.34 -27.03 2.04
C GLU A 215 4.06 -25.83 1.41
N SER A 216 4.90 -26.08 0.39
CA SER A 216 5.60 -25.01 -0.33
C SER A 216 4.63 -24.08 -1.05
N ALA A 217 3.57 -24.66 -1.66
CA ALA A 217 2.50 -23.89 -2.30
C ALA A 217 1.81 -22.94 -1.32
N ALA A 218 1.59 -23.36 -0.07
CA ALA A 218 0.96 -22.57 0.98
C ALA A 218 1.95 -21.59 1.64
N MET A 219 3.20 -22.00 1.85
CA MET A 219 4.23 -21.23 2.55
C MET A 219 4.62 -19.97 1.75
N ILE A 220 4.78 -20.08 0.43
CA ILE A 220 5.19 -18.95 -0.43
C ILE A 220 4.29 -17.72 -0.23
N PRO A 221 2.96 -17.78 -0.44
CA PRO A 221 2.10 -16.60 -0.27
C PRO A 221 2.00 -16.15 1.19
N ALA A 222 2.11 -17.06 2.16
CA ALA A 222 2.09 -16.71 3.58
C ALA A 222 3.33 -15.87 3.97
N LEU A 223 4.54 -16.30 3.58
CA LEU A 223 5.78 -15.55 3.84
C LEU A 223 5.80 -14.20 3.13
N ILE A 224 5.33 -14.12 1.89
CA ILE A 224 5.22 -12.84 1.19
C ILE A 224 4.21 -11.91 1.89
N THR A 225 3.13 -12.45 2.47
CA THR A 225 2.19 -11.66 3.26
C THR A 225 2.84 -11.10 4.53
N VAL A 226 3.76 -11.84 5.18
CA VAL A 226 4.59 -11.29 6.28
C VAL A 226 5.41 -10.10 5.78
N GLY A 227 6.11 -10.25 4.65
CA GLY A 227 6.92 -9.17 4.05
C GLY A 227 6.08 -7.92 3.74
N LYS A 228 4.90 -8.11 3.12
CA LYS A 228 3.96 -6.99 2.85
C LYS A 228 3.44 -6.33 4.12
N LEU A 229 3.19 -7.09 5.18
CA LEU A 229 2.79 -6.52 6.47
C LEU A 229 3.89 -5.67 7.09
N LEU A 230 5.14 -6.16 7.10
CA LEU A 230 6.29 -5.39 7.61
C LEU A 230 6.51 -4.11 6.80
N GLU A 231 6.35 -4.18 5.49
CA GLU A 231 6.40 -3.00 4.60
C GLU A 231 5.29 -2.00 4.94
N ALA A 232 4.04 -2.45 5.11
CA ALA A 232 2.91 -1.60 5.46
C ALA A 232 3.11 -0.92 6.83
N LEU A 233 3.59 -1.66 7.84
CA LEU A 233 3.92 -1.11 9.16
C LEU A 233 5.03 -0.05 9.10
N SER A 234 6.05 -0.27 8.27
CA SER A 234 7.14 0.69 8.10
C SER A 234 6.66 1.97 7.41
N LYS A 235 5.85 1.84 6.35
CA LYS A 235 5.21 2.96 5.65
C LYS A 235 4.28 3.74 6.59
N GLY A 236 3.48 3.05 7.39
CA GLY A 236 2.56 3.65 8.36
C GLY A 236 3.28 4.58 9.34
N ARG A 237 4.41 4.16 9.89
CA ARG A 237 5.21 4.99 10.82
C ARG A 237 5.72 6.28 10.17
N THR A 238 6.18 6.21 8.93
CA THR A 238 6.63 7.39 8.18
C THR A 238 5.48 8.34 7.90
N THR A 239 4.32 7.80 7.52
CA THR A 239 3.10 8.57 7.25
C THR A 239 2.56 9.24 8.51
N ASP A 240 2.63 8.57 9.68
CA ASP A 240 2.19 9.15 10.95
C ASP A 240 3.09 10.31 11.40
N ALA A 241 4.39 10.26 11.11
CA ALA A 241 5.29 11.39 11.34
C ALA A 241 4.91 12.60 10.47
N LEU A 242 4.60 12.39 9.19
CA LEU A 242 4.10 13.43 8.30
C LEU A 242 2.76 14.02 8.79
N LYS A 243 1.82 13.19 9.20
CA LYS A 243 0.54 13.65 9.79
C LYS A 243 0.76 14.49 11.05
N SER A 244 1.74 14.12 11.87
CA SER A 244 2.07 14.89 13.08
C SER A 244 2.54 16.30 12.71
N LEU A 245 3.38 16.45 11.69
CA LEU A 245 3.81 17.75 11.19
C LEU A 245 2.64 18.55 10.60
N MET A 246 1.79 17.91 9.79
CA MET A 246 0.59 18.58 9.21
C MET A 246 -0.40 19.05 10.28
N ARG A 247 -0.51 18.34 11.42
CA ARG A 247 -1.36 18.75 12.55
C ARG A 247 -0.81 19.93 13.34
N MET A 248 0.47 20.23 13.22
CA MET A 248 1.09 21.40 13.84
C MET A 248 0.76 22.68 13.09
N ALA A 249 0.42 22.60 11.78
CA ALA A 249 -0.01 23.74 11.01
C ALA A 249 -1.38 24.24 11.48
N PRO A 250 -1.54 25.56 11.72
CA PRO A 250 -2.81 26.14 12.14
C PRO A 250 -3.86 26.01 11.04
N LYS A 251 -5.10 25.72 11.45
CA LYS A 251 -6.24 25.56 10.54
C LYS A 251 -6.96 26.88 10.26
N GLU A 252 -6.79 27.85 11.14
CA GLU A 252 -7.45 29.16 11.09
C GLU A 252 -6.41 30.27 11.21
N ALA A 253 -6.68 31.39 10.55
CA ALA A 253 -5.90 32.61 10.65
C ALA A 253 -6.81 33.72 11.22
N LEU A 254 -6.25 34.55 12.09
CA LEU A 254 -6.90 35.76 12.58
C LEU A 254 -6.53 36.93 11.66
N LEU A 255 -7.45 37.33 10.79
CA LEU A 255 -7.25 38.42 9.82
C LEU A 255 -7.73 39.75 10.38
N LEU A 256 -7.04 40.81 10.04
CA LEU A 256 -7.44 42.18 10.32
C LEU A 256 -8.01 42.79 9.02
N ARG A 257 -9.33 42.87 8.89
CA ARG A 257 -10.04 43.48 7.76
C ARG A 257 -10.86 44.67 8.27
N ASN A 258 -10.65 45.83 7.69
CA ASN A 258 -11.38 47.09 8.06
C ASN A 258 -11.29 47.47 9.55
N GLY A 259 -10.24 47.03 10.25
CA GLY A 259 -10.08 47.30 11.70
C GLY A 259 -10.79 46.28 12.62
N GLU A 260 -11.43 45.27 12.06
CA GLU A 260 -12.04 44.17 12.82
C GLU A 260 -11.21 42.88 12.70
N GLU A 261 -11.12 42.15 13.83
CA GLU A 261 -10.48 40.82 13.88
C GLU A 261 -11.50 39.76 13.42
N ILE A 262 -11.21 39.08 12.32
CA ILE A 262 -12.05 38.02 11.75
C ILE A 262 -11.25 36.74 11.70
N ARG A 263 -11.79 35.64 12.28
CA ARG A 263 -11.20 34.30 12.13
C ARG A 263 -11.72 33.65 10.87
N LEU A 264 -10.80 33.22 10.00
CA LEU A 264 -11.14 32.51 8.78
C LEU A 264 -10.23 31.29 8.62
N PRO A 265 -10.69 30.25 7.92
CA PRO A 265 -9.83 29.13 7.53
C PRO A 265 -8.62 29.62 6.74
N VAL A 266 -7.44 29.01 6.98
CA VAL A 266 -6.19 29.37 6.27
C VAL A 266 -6.36 29.31 4.74
N SER A 267 -7.22 28.42 4.23
CA SER A 267 -7.55 28.28 2.81
C SER A 267 -8.23 29.51 2.18
N GLU A 268 -8.79 30.40 2.99
CA GLU A 268 -9.45 31.63 2.53
C GLU A 268 -8.57 32.88 2.61
N VAL A 269 -7.36 32.73 3.15
CA VAL A 269 -6.37 33.82 3.21
C VAL A 269 -5.81 34.09 1.82
N ARG A 270 -5.73 35.36 1.45
CA ARG A 270 -5.24 35.82 0.14
C ARG A 270 -3.98 36.66 0.28
N VAL A 271 -3.19 36.71 -0.78
CA VAL A 271 -2.03 37.58 -0.84
C VAL A 271 -2.48 39.03 -0.67
N GLY A 272 -1.87 39.75 0.28
CA GLY A 272 -2.22 41.11 0.67
C GLY A 272 -3.15 41.21 1.89
N ASP A 273 -3.65 40.09 2.42
CA ASP A 273 -4.35 40.09 3.70
C ASP A 273 -3.37 40.31 4.87
N ILE A 274 -3.83 41.05 5.89
CA ILE A 274 -3.05 41.28 7.11
C ILE A 274 -3.58 40.32 8.17
N PHE A 275 -2.70 39.53 8.77
CA PHE A 275 -3.04 38.60 9.84
C PHE A 275 -2.33 38.97 11.14
N LEU A 276 -2.98 38.63 12.26
CA LEU A 276 -2.47 38.87 13.60
C LEU A 276 -2.05 37.54 14.24
N VAL A 277 -0.83 37.47 14.76
CA VAL A 277 -0.34 36.32 15.52
C VAL A 277 -0.08 36.76 16.95
N LYS A 278 -0.70 36.07 17.91
CA LYS A 278 -0.53 36.33 19.35
C LYS A 278 0.62 35.47 19.90
N PRO A 279 1.23 35.89 21.01
CA PRO A 279 2.27 35.08 21.67
C PRO A 279 1.78 33.67 21.98
N GLY A 280 2.55 32.65 21.53
CA GLY A 280 2.23 31.25 21.67
C GLY A 280 1.35 30.66 20.55
N GLU A 281 0.91 31.46 19.58
CA GLU A 281 0.23 30.99 18.39
C GLU A 281 1.23 30.67 17.25
N ALA A 282 0.87 29.72 16.38
CA ALA A 282 1.66 29.43 15.21
C ALA A 282 1.34 30.41 14.06
N VAL A 283 2.33 30.69 13.22
CA VAL A 283 2.18 31.51 12.02
C VAL A 283 1.30 30.75 11.00
N PRO A 284 0.18 31.31 10.54
CA PRO A 284 -0.78 30.57 9.71
C PRO A 284 -0.39 30.45 8.25
N VAL A 285 0.30 31.42 7.70
CA VAL A 285 0.76 31.48 6.30
C VAL A 285 2.07 32.24 6.22
N ASP A 286 2.83 32.01 5.15
CA ASP A 286 4.04 32.78 4.87
C ASP A 286 3.71 34.27 4.72
N GLY A 287 4.55 35.14 5.27
CA GLY A 287 4.32 36.58 5.23
C GLY A 287 5.52 37.38 5.63
N GLU A 288 5.30 38.71 5.79
CA GLU A 288 6.29 39.72 6.23
C GLU A 288 5.74 40.49 7.42
N ILE A 289 6.57 40.75 8.42
CA ILE A 289 6.18 41.52 9.59
C ILE A 289 5.97 42.98 9.24
N LEU A 290 4.73 43.45 9.36
CA LEU A 290 4.38 44.85 9.16
C LEU A 290 4.52 45.67 10.44
N SER A 291 4.26 45.08 11.59
CA SER A 291 4.30 45.76 12.88
C SER A 291 4.60 44.75 14.02
N GLY A 292 5.32 45.21 15.02
CA GLY A 292 5.67 44.37 16.18
C GLY A 292 7.05 43.74 16.06
N THR A 293 7.39 42.95 17.09
CA THR A 293 8.59 42.11 17.17
C THR A 293 8.24 40.84 17.90
N ALA A 294 8.84 39.72 17.52
CA ALA A 294 8.62 38.44 18.19
C ALA A 294 9.84 37.54 18.04
N ALA A 295 10.06 36.69 19.05
CA ALA A 295 10.95 35.53 18.91
C ALA A 295 10.16 34.37 18.33
N LEU A 296 10.56 33.89 17.15
CA LEU A 296 9.91 32.79 16.43
C LEU A 296 10.73 31.52 16.57
N ASP A 297 10.06 30.45 16.97
CA ASP A 297 10.64 29.10 16.96
C ASP A 297 10.48 28.49 15.57
N GLU A 298 11.55 28.50 14.81
CA GLU A 298 11.65 27.93 13.47
C GLU A 298 12.38 26.57 13.48
N ALA A 299 12.55 25.92 14.64
CA ALA A 299 13.33 24.69 14.78
C ALA A 299 12.84 23.55 13.87
N ALA A 300 11.54 23.47 13.61
CA ALA A 300 10.94 22.47 12.72
C ALA A 300 11.36 22.64 11.25
N LEU A 301 11.70 23.87 10.84
CA LEU A 301 12.09 24.22 9.46
C LEU A 301 13.61 24.31 9.28
N THR A 302 14.29 24.94 10.24
CA THR A 302 15.72 25.25 10.15
C THR A 302 16.61 24.24 10.87
N GLY A 303 16.05 23.53 11.85
CA GLY A 303 16.81 22.65 12.78
C GLY A 303 17.54 23.42 13.91
N GLU A 304 17.43 24.74 13.98
CA GLU A 304 18.02 25.56 15.02
C GLU A 304 17.13 25.55 16.26
N SER A 305 17.68 25.16 17.42
CA SER A 305 16.93 25.05 18.68
C SER A 305 16.65 26.36 19.39
N VAL A 306 17.23 27.46 18.96
CA VAL A 306 17.08 28.78 19.59
C VAL A 306 16.09 29.61 18.76
N PRO A 307 15.01 30.13 19.37
CA PRO A 307 14.12 31.05 18.70
C PRO A 307 14.85 32.27 18.12
N GLY A 308 14.53 32.60 16.88
CA GLY A 308 15.11 33.76 16.19
C GLY A 308 14.28 35.03 16.44
N ASP A 309 14.95 36.13 16.80
CA ASP A 309 14.29 37.43 16.91
C ASP A 309 13.95 37.96 15.53
N LYS A 310 12.69 38.32 15.30
CA LYS A 310 12.17 38.88 14.04
C LYS A 310 11.55 40.25 14.30
N GLY A 311 11.80 41.19 13.36
CA GLY A 311 11.32 42.55 13.39
C GLY A 311 10.59 42.96 12.12
N ILE A 312 10.22 44.22 12.06
CA ILE A 312 9.52 44.79 10.88
C ILE A 312 10.36 44.61 9.60
N GLY A 313 9.76 44.04 8.57
CA GLY A 313 10.38 43.74 7.28
C GLY A 313 11.00 42.35 7.20
N ASP A 314 10.99 41.56 8.28
CA ASP A 314 11.48 40.20 8.26
C ASP A 314 10.41 39.23 7.74
N ALA A 315 10.84 38.22 6.96
CA ALA A 315 9.97 37.17 6.48
C ALA A 315 9.69 36.16 7.58
N VAL A 316 8.44 35.73 7.67
CA VAL A 316 7.96 34.66 8.53
C VAL A 316 7.41 33.52 7.69
N ARG A 317 7.59 32.28 8.16
CA ARG A 317 7.15 31.06 7.49
C ARG A 317 6.14 30.31 8.34
N ALA A 318 5.14 29.66 7.67
CA ALA A 318 4.11 28.84 8.30
C ALA A 318 4.58 27.40 8.54
#